data_6bdd393a07f05deb69b0fd880f6fecff
#
_entry.id   6bdd393a07f05deb69b0fd880f6fecff
#
_cell.length_a   1.000
_cell.length_b   1.000
_cell.length_c   1.000
_cell.angle_alpha   90.00
_cell.angle_beta   90.00
_cell.angle_gamma   90.00
#
_symmetry.space_group_name_H-M   'P 1'
#
loop_
_entity.id
_entity.type
_entity.pdbx_description
1 polymer ?
#
loop_
_entity_poly.entity_id
_entity_poly.type
_entity_poly.pdbx_seq_one_letter_code
_entity_poly.pdbx_strand_id
1 'polypeptide(L)'
;MNTLTELCNSLHDAFLGYASVLVYFLYLMDFEFDPAKSAANLKKHGIDFIGAQALWSDTDRLEVPARLLDESRTQVIGRIGDVVWSAFITMRGDRIRIISVRRARDEEKAAYLQDYPTLRRRTRRHARRRR
;
A
#
# COMPACT_ATOMS: atom_id res chain seq x y z
N MET A 1 7.73 27.33 15.97
CA MET A 1 6.59 26.59 16.52
C MET A 1 6.36 25.35 15.72
N ASN A 2 6.89 24.25 16.16
CA ASN A 2 6.86 23.02 15.40
C ASN A 2 6.07 21.96 16.16
N THR A 3 4.73 22.07 16.12
CA THR A 3 3.81 21.04 16.59
C THR A 3 4.09 19.69 15.95
N LEU A 4 4.58 19.67 14.68
CA LEU A 4 5.03 18.46 14.00
C LEU A 4 6.30 17.87 14.60
N THR A 5 7.26 18.70 15.01
CA THR A 5 8.50 18.23 15.63
C THR A 5 8.26 17.71 17.05
N GLU A 6 7.36 18.34 17.80
CA GLU A 6 6.94 17.88 19.12
C GLU A 6 6.16 16.57 19.06
N LEU A 7 5.25 16.43 18.09
CA LEU A 7 4.55 15.17 17.83
C LEU A 7 5.51 14.07 17.39
N CYS A 8 6.49 14.37 16.55
CA CYS A 8 7.54 13.44 16.14
C CYS A 8 8.39 12.97 17.32
N ASN A 9 8.79 13.87 18.21
CA ASN A 9 9.56 13.53 19.39
C ASN A 9 8.73 12.70 20.37
N SER A 10 7.47 13.05 20.59
CA SER A 10 6.55 12.28 21.43
C SER A 10 6.28 10.88 20.89
N LEU A 11 6.15 10.73 19.57
CA LEU A 11 6.00 9.43 18.94
C LEU A 11 7.30 8.61 18.94
N HIS A 12 8.44 9.28 18.85
CA HIS A 12 9.76 8.64 18.93
C HIS A 12 10.02 8.06 20.31
N ASP A 13 9.64 8.77 21.37
CA ASP A 13 9.75 8.30 22.75
C ASP A 13 8.75 7.18 23.09
N ALA A 14 7.59 7.14 22.41
CA ALA A 14 6.55 6.14 22.65
C ALA A 14 6.78 4.82 21.91
N PHE A 15 7.56 4.81 20.83
CA PHE A 15 7.77 3.64 19.97
C PHE A 15 9.27 3.39 19.73
N LEU A 16 9.92 2.73 20.65
CA LEU A 16 11.30 2.24 20.49
C LEU A 16 11.31 1.06 19.48
N GLY A 17 11.68 1.31 18.21
CA GLY A 17 11.92 0.27 17.23
C GLY A 17 11.43 0.55 15.81
N TYR A 18 11.53 -0.45 14.93
CA TYR A 18 11.20 -0.37 13.51
C TYR A 18 9.75 0.05 13.20
N ALA A 19 8.82 -0.23 14.10
CA ALA A 19 7.43 0.19 13.97
C ALA A 19 7.26 1.72 13.92
N SER A 20 8.12 2.47 14.58
CA SER A 20 8.06 3.93 14.62
C SER A 20 8.43 4.57 13.28
N VAL A 21 9.37 3.99 12.55
CA VAL A 21 9.79 4.48 11.23
C VAL A 21 8.69 4.29 10.19
N LEU A 22 8.00 3.15 10.22
CA LEU A 22 6.88 2.86 9.32
C LEU A 22 5.67 3.77 9.59
N VAL A 23 5.32 3.97 10.86
CA VAL A 23 4.24 4.89 11.25
C VAL A 23 4.61 6.33 10.87
N TYR A 24 5.85 6.74 11.08
CA TYR A 24 6.36 8.05 10.68
C TYR A 24 6.31 8.25 9.17
N PHE A 25 6.71 7.23 8.40
CA PHE A 25 6.68 7.26 6.95
C PHE A 25 5.26 7.35 6.40
N LEU A 26 4.31 6.59 6.97
CA LEU A 26 2.89 6.69 6.63
C LEU A 26 2.28 8.05 7.02
N TYR A 27 2.73 8.62 8.12
CA TYR A 27 2.29 9.94 8.57
C TYR A 27 2.78 11.07 7.65
N LEU A 28 3.96 10.92 7.03
CA LEU A 28 4.50 11.87 6.06
C LEU A 28 3.87 11.78 4.68
N MET A 29 3.21 10.66 4.36
CA MET A 29 2.49 10.50 3.12
C MET A 29 1.11 11.14 3.21
N ASP A 30 0.86 12.08 2.33
CA ASP A 30 -0.44 12.74 2.24
C ASP A 30 -1.32 12.03 1.21
N PHE A 31 -2.35 11.37 1.71
CA PHE A 31 -3.32 10.66 0.90
C PHE A 31 -4.60 11.46 0.76
N GLU A 32 -5.19 11.43 -0.42
CA GLU A 32 -6.54 11.92 -0.65
C GLU A 32 -7.38 10.86 -1.39
N PHE A 33 -8.67 10.91 -1.19
CA PHE A 33 -9.63 10.05 -1.89
C PHE A 33 -11.06 10.58 -1.72
N ASP A 34 -11.92 10.10 -2.58
CA ASP A 34 -13.37 10.33 -2.45
C ASP A 34 -13.95 9.35 -1.42
N PRO A 35 -14.58 9.84 -0.31
CA PRO A 35 -15.13 8.95 0.71
C PRO A 35 -16.21 7.99 0.20
N ALA A 36 -17.02 8.41 -0.78
CA ALA A 36 -18.04 7.56 -1.38
C ALA A 36 -17.42 6.41 -2.17
N LYS A 37 -16.33 6.68 -2.90
CA LYS A 37 -15.57 5.65 -3.62
C LYS A 37 -14.86 4.71 -2.67
N SER A 38 -14.34 5.20 -1.55
CA SER A 38 -13.74 4.37 -0.50
C SER A 38 -14.75 3.38 0.08
N ALA A 39 -15.95 3.84 0.42
CA ALA A 39 -17.03 3.01 0.93
C ALA A 39 -17.48 1.95 -0.11
N ALA A 40 -17.62 2.35 -1.37
CA ALA A 40 -17.96 1.43 -2.46
C ALA A 40 -16.87 0.38 -2.68
N ASN A 41 -15.61 0.78 -2.56
CA ASN A 41 -14.46 -0.13 -2.70
C ASN A 41 -14.44 -1.18 -1.56
N LEU A 42 -14.75 -0.77 -0.33
CA LEU A 42 -14.87 -1.68 0.80
C LEU A 42 -15.96 -2.73 0.54
N LYS A 43 -17.11 -2.31 0.05
CA LYS A 43 -18.22 -3.20 -0.26
C LYS A 43 -17.89 -4.19 -1.38
N LYS A 44 -17.20 -3.72 -2.43
CA LYS A 44 -16.90 -4.51 -3.63
C LYS A 44 -15.68 -5.42 -3.46
N HIS A 45 -14.63 -4.95 -2.81
CA HIS A 45 -13.32 -5.61 -2.78
C HIS A 45 -12.85 -6.00 -1.36
N GLY A 46 -13.56 -5.57 -0.32
CA GLY A 46 -13.23 -5.92 1.06
C GLY A 46 -12.14 -5.05 1.68
N ILE A 47 -11.78 -3.94 1.04
CA ILE A 47 -10.82 -2.97 1.55
C ILE A 47 -11.28 -1.56 1.21
N ASP A 48 -11.22 -0.65 2.17
CA ASP A 48 -11.40 0.78 1.95
C ASP A 48 -10.06 1.46 1.63
N PHE A 49 -10.12 2.75 1.32
CA PHE A 49 -8.90 3.47 0.96
C PHE A 49 -8.05 3.88 2.17
N ILE A 50 -8.58 3.82 3.37
CA ILE A 50 -7.79 3.97 4.60
C ILE A 50 -6.96 2.71 4.83
N GLY A 51 -7.58 1.54 4.77
CA GLY A 51 -6.88 0.25 4.89
C GLY A 51 -5.85 0.03 3.78
N ALA A 52 -6.13 0.51 2.57
CA ALA A 52 -5.22 0.42 1.42
C ALA A 52 -3.92 1.20 1.61
N GLN A 53 -3.88 2.21 2.47
CA GLN A 53 -2.66 2.98 2.76
C GLN A 53 -1.55 2.09 3.33
N ALA A 54 -1.89 0.96 3.92
CA ALA A 54 -0.91 -0.03 4.38
C ALA A 54 -0.03 -0.63 3.27
N LEU A 55 -0.43 -0.51 1.99
CA LEU A 55 0.42 -0.90 0.85
C LEU A 55 1.75 -0.15 0.83
N TRP A 56 1.77 1.09 1.27
CA TRP A 56 2.98 1.91 1.30
C TRP A 56 3.95 1.51 2.41
N SER A 57 3.52 0.69 3.35
CA SER A 57 4.42 0.04 4.33
C SER A 57 5.18 -1.14 3.74
N ASP A 58 4.74 -1.67 2.60
CA ASP A 58 5.48 -2.71 1.89
C ASP A 58 6.63 -2.07 1.12
N THR A 59 7.85 -2.27 1.61
CA THR A 59 9.08 -1.77 0.97
C THR A 59 9.36 -2.44 -0.37
N ASP A 60 8.77 -3.60 -0.60
CA ASP A 60 8.93 -4.40 -1.82
C ASP A 60 7.81 -4.15 -2.85
N ARG A 61 6.93 -3.17 -2.61
CA ARG A 61 5.87 -2.84 -3.54
C ARG A 61 6.42 -2.46 -4.92
N LEU A 62 5.71 -2.87 -5.96
CA LEU A 62 5.97 -2.44 -7.33
C LEU A 62 5.13 -1.21 -7.67
N GLU A 63 5.73 -0.24 -8.32
CA GLU A 63 5.05 0.90 -8.88
C GLU A 63 5.26 0.90 -10.39
N VAL A 64 4.19 0.70 -11.14
CA VAL A 64 4.23 0.62 -12.60
C VAL A 64 3.27 1.64 -13.22
N PRO A 65 3.63 2.28 -14.35
CA PRO A 65 2.69 3.16 -15.04
C PRO A 65 1.47 2.37 -15.49
N ALA A 66 0.27 2.85 -15.15
CA ALA A 66 -0.97 2.30 -15.67
C ALA A 66 -1.31 3.00 -16.98
N ARG A 67 -1.38 2.23 -18.06
CA ARG A 67 -1.75 2.75 -19.39
C ARG A 67 -3.25 3.05 -19.44
N LEU A 68 -3.63 4.26 -19.05
CA LEU A 68 -4.99 4.75 -19.25
C LEU A 68 -4.96 6.16 -19.85
N LEU A 69 -5.90 6.42 -20.72
CA LEU A 69 -5.88 7.37 -21.82
C LEU A 69 -5.68 8.86 -21.46
N ASP A 70 -6.00 9.34 -20.26
CA ASP A 70 -6.07 10.79 -20.03
C ASP A 70 -5.40 11.31 -18.75
N GLU A 71 -5.00 10.46 -17.83
CA GLU A 71 -4.28 10.84 -16.61
C GLU A 71 -3.07 9.93 -16.40
N SER A 72 -1.99 10.50 -15.92
CA SER A 72 -0.83 9.73 -15.48
C SER A 72 -1.22 8.92 -14.24
N ARG A 73 -1.67 7.70 -14.44
CA ARG A 73 -2.01 6.77 -13.37
C ARG A 73 -0.85 5.83 -13.11
N THR A 74 -0.65 5.54 -11.85
CA THR A 74 0.31 4.54 -11.39
C THR A 74 -0.43 3.39 -10.74
N GLN A 75 -0.03 2.19 -11.08
CA GLN A 75 -0.47 0.98 -10.40
C GLN A 75 0.55 0.62 -9.33
N VAL A 76 0.09 0.45 -8.11
CA VAL A 76 0.91 0.03 -6.97
C VAL A 76 0.50 -1.38 -6.58
N ILE A 77 1.43 -2.32 -6.69
CA ILE A 77 1.21 -3.72 -6.34
C ILE A 77 2.04 -4.01 -5.10
N GLY A 78 1.39 -4.45 -4.05
CA GLY A 78 2.04 -4.71 -2.78
C GLY A 78 1.24 -5.65 -1.90
N ARG A 79 1.81 -5.97 -0.76
CA ARG A 79 1.24 -6.92 0.19
C ARG A 79 0.75 -6.22 1.44
N ILE A 80 -0.47 -6.58 1.86
CA ILE A 80 -1.00 -6.28 3.18
C ILE A 80 -1.29 -7.63 3.85
N GLY A 81 -0.57 -7.93 4.92
CA GLY A 81 -0.62 -9.26 5.52
C GLY A 81 -0.18 -10.33 4.52
N ASP A 82 -1.04 -11.31 4.26
CA ASP A 82 -0.78 -12.42 3.32
C ASP A 82 -1.38 -12.19 1.92
N VAL A 83 -2.05 -11.06 1.70
CA VAL A 83 -2.77 -10.77 0.47
C VAL A 83 -2.03 -9.72 -0.34
N VAL A 84 -1.85 -9.99 -1.63
CA VAL A 84 -1.31 -9.02 -2.59
C VAL A 84 -2.46 -8.20 -3.16
N TRP A 85 -2.34 -6.89 -3.07
CA TRP A 85 -3.30 -5.92 -3.55
C TRP A 85 -2.73 -5.09 -4.69
N SER A 86 -3.61 -4.61 -5.53
CA SER A 86 -3.30 -3.69 -6.62
C SER A 86 -4.11 -2.41 -6.45
N ALA A 87 -3.43 -1.31 -6.22
CA ALA A 87 -4.01 0.02 -6.09
C ALA A 87 -3.73 0.85 -7.34
N PHE A 88 -4.71 1.63 -7.75
CA PHE A 88 -4.57 2.61 -8.83
C PHE A 88 -4.61 3.99 -8.21
N ILE A 89 -3.59 4.77 -8.50
CA ILE A 89 -3.39 6.10 -7.93
C ILE A 89 -3.07 7.12 -9.02
N THR A 90 -3.25 8.38 -8.69
CA THR A 90 -2.68 9.51 -9.42
C THR A 90 -2.07 10.48 -8.43
N MET A 91 -1.07 11.23 -8.88
CA MET A 91 -0.48 12.28 -8.06
C MET A 91 -1.23 13.60 -8.28
N ARG A 92 -1.56 14.26 -7.19
CA ARG A 92 -2.10 15.62 -7.19
C ARG A 92 -1.19 16.52 -6.36
N GLY A 93 -0.25 17.19 -7.02
CA GLY A 93 0.84 17.85 -6.31
C GLY A 93 1.63 16.84 -5.51
N ASP A 94 1.76 17.07 -4.20
CA ASP A 94 2.45 16.16 -3.28
C ASP A 94 1.53 15.07 -2.69
N ARG A 95 0.25 15.05 -3.08
CA ARG A 95 -0.75 14.12 -2.55
C ARG A 95 -0.92 12.91 -3.43
N ILE A 96 -1.06 11.76 -2.79
CA ILE A 96 -1.38 10.50 -3.45
C ILE A 96 -2.90 10.35 -3.45
N ARG A 97 -3.51 10.48 -4.64
CA ARG A 97 -4.95 10.25 -4.78
C ARG A 97 -5.21 8.79 -5.11
N ILE A 98 -5.86 8.08 -4.19
CA ILE A 98 -6.29 6.70 -4.39
C ILE A 98 -7.58 6.70 -5.21
N ILE A 99 -7.59 5.94 -6.30
CA ILE A 99 -8.71 5.85 -7.22
C ILE A 99 -9.48 4.55 -7.02
N SER A 100 -8.79 3.43 -6.94
CA SER A 100 -9.38 2.12 -6.69
C SER A 100 -8.35 1.14 -6.13
N VAL A 101 -8.82 0.15 -5.40
CA VAL A 101 -7.97 -0.91 -4.85
C VAL A 101 -8.71 -2.24 -5.00
N ARG A 102 -8.03 -3.25 -5.48
CA ARG A 102 -8.56 -4.61 -5.62
C ARG A 102 -7.48 -5.63 -5.30
N ARG A 103 -7.87 -6.86 -5.12
CA ARG A 103 -6.88 -7.95 -5.06
C ARG A 103 -6.10 -8.03 -6.38
N ALA A 104 -4.81 -8.27 -6.27
CA ALA A 104 -3.95 -8.44 -7.44
C ALA A 104 -4.39 -9.65 -8.27
N ARG A 105 -4.33 -9.52 -9.58
CA ARG A 105 -4.52 -10.63 -10.51
C ARG A 105 -3.30 -11.56 -10.50
N ASP A 106 -3.43 -12.74 -11.08
CA ASP A 106 -2.35 -13.74 -11.04
C ASP A 106 -1.07 -13.26 -11.72
N GLU A 107 -1.19 -12.52 -12.83
CA GLU A 107 -0.04 -11.93 -13.52
C GLU A 107 0.64 -10.84 -12.68
N GLU A 108 -0.14 -10.04 -11.97
CA GLU A 108 0.37 -8.98 -11.07
C GLU A 108 1.07 -9.58 -9.85
N LYS A 109 0.50 -10.64 -9.27
CA LYS A 109 1.16 -11.41 -8.21
C LYS A 109 2.46 -12.04 -8.68
N ALA A 110 2.46 -12.61 -9.89
CA ALA A 110 3.64 -13.21 -10.47
C ALA A 110 4.75 -12.17 -10.67
N ALA A 111 4.43 -10.98 -11.18
CA ALA A 111 5.38 -9.88 -11.33
C ALA A 111 5.96 -9.45 -9.97
N TYR A 112 5.11 -9.23 -8.98
CA TYR A 112 5.51 -8.88 -7.62
C TYR A 112 6.44 -9.93 -6.99
N LEU A 113 6.15 -11.23 -7.17
CA LEU A 113 6.94 -12.32 -6.62
C LEU A 113 8.21 -12.60 -7.43
N GLN A 114 8.26 -12.21 -8.69
CA GLN A 114 9.42 -12.41 -9.56
C GLN A 114 10.55 -11.46 -9.18
N ASP A 115 10.24 -10.23 -8.86
CA ASP A 115 11.21 -9.24 -8.42
C ASP A 115 11.75 -9.55 -7.01
N TYR A 116 11.05 -10.40 -6.24
CA TYR A 116 11.44 -10.79 -4.89
C TYR A 116 11.45 -12.31 -4.68
N PRO A 117 12.49 -13.01 -5.13
CA PRO A 117 12.59 -14.49 -5.06
C PRO A 117 12.46 -15.05 -3.64
N THR A 118 12.83 -14.28 -2.63
CA THR A 118 12.72 -14.66 -1.21
C THR A 118 11.27 -14.80 -0.76
N LEU A 119 10.37 -13.94 -1.26
CA LEU A 119 8.94 -14.01 -0.98
C LEU A 119 8.28 -15.22 -1.66
N ARG A 120 8.76 -15.59 -2.85
CA ARG A 120 8.29 -16.77 -3.59
C ARG A 120 8.53 -18.08 -2.82
N ARG A 121 9.64 -18.17 -2.09
CA ARG A 121 9.95 -19.34 -1.23
C ARG A 121 9.01 -19.44 -0.04
N ARG A 122 8.62 -18.30 0.53
CA ARG A 122 7.74 -18.23 1.70
C ARG A 122 6.29 -18.62 1.37
N THR A 123 5.76 -18.18 0.24
CA THR A 123 4.41 -18.55 -0.22
C THR A 123 4.30 -20.04 -0.57
N ARG A 124 5.34 -20.64 -1.16
CA ARG A 124 5.38 -22.08 -1.43
C ARG A 124 5.40 -22.93 -0.16
N ARG A 125 6.07 -22.49 0.91
CA ARG A 125 6.06 -23.18 2.21
C ARG A 125 4.69 -23.16 2.87
N HIS A 126 3.94 -22.06 2.77
CA HIS A 126 2.60 -21.95 3.33
C HIS A 126 1.58 -22.78 2.56
N ALA A 127 1.67 -22.85 1.24
CA ALA A 127 0.80 -23.67 0.40
C ALA A 127 1.00 -25.18 0.67
N ARG A 128 2.22 -25.62 0.96
CA ARG A 128 2.50 -27.04 1.30
C ARG A 128 2.00 -27.45 2.69
N ARG A 129 1.87 -26.51 3.64
CA ARG A 129 1.34 -26.81 4.99
C ARG A 129 -0.17 -26.89 5.06
N ARG A 130 -0.89 -26.44 4.01
CA ARG A 130 -2.35 -26.49 3.92
C ARG A 130 -2.88 -27.68 3.11
N ARG A 131 -2.02 -28.54 2.66
CA ARG A 131 -2.34 -29.87 2.06
C ARG A 131 -1.98 -30.95 3.04
#